data_b017a0747f2596d65a21aa5be553a43c
#
_entry.id   b017a0747f2596d65a21aa5be553a43c
#
_cell.length_a   1.000
_cell.length_b   1.000
_cell.length_c   1.000
_cell.angle_alpha   90.00
_cell.angle_beta   90.00
_cell.angle_gamma   90.00
#
_symmetry.space_group_name_H-M   'P 1'
#
loop_
_entity.id
_entity.type
_entity.pdbx_description
1 polymer ?
#
loop_
_entity_poly.entity_id
_entity_poly.type
_entity_poly.pdbx_seq_one_letter_code
_entity_poly.pdbx_strand_id
1 'polypeptide(L)'
;MLWGTDGSHLMKVINHTAEKYKIIAQCSPSLSDELYDATNFTRYSFLTTFSTDQIGRGFAYYYGQIRKKEKKFYIICQDYLFGHQFADGFKHGLKLYYPEATIVGEDYHKLFLTDFAPYLTKIKASGAEVIYTGDWAPDSGNLLKQTRQMGITLPFAHIYLTEPNMLHEVGVEGTKGLVELSQYGTDEPMFKTPEQIKYYKIWNNLWKTKWQAPYNTRLYEHGGGNIAAWTQQIYWLLSVMERAESTDPEKIIKVWEGDSYQYLNGRIIKMRPCDHKAIQDLAIYEYVPPEQQKRSMNIPPYYWYQGCSAVGPIHKIPAEKVLPLMDRNLDRCKGKNDWGE
;
A
#
# COMPACT_ATOMS: atom_id res chain seq x y z
N MET A 1 -23.97 4.37 -2.01
CA MET A 1 -22.53 4.29 -1.75
C MET A 1 -21.77 4.51 -3.05
N LEU A 2 -20.71 5.29 -2.99
CA LEU A 2 -19.73 5.42 -4.06
C LEU A 2 -18.50 4.59 -3.72
N TRP A 3 -18.00 3.83 -4.66
CA TRP A 3 -16.77 3.07 -4.52
C TRP A 3 -15.63 3.78 -5.24
N GLY A 4 -14.47 3.85 -4.60
CA GLY A 4 -13.32 4.59 -5.06
C GLY A 4 -12.78 4.21 -6.44
N THR A 5 -11.77 4.91 -6.85
CA THR A 5 -11.11 4.86 -8.15
C THR A 5 -9.60 4.79 -7.99
N ASP A 6 -8.91 4.35 -9.02
CA ASP A 6 -7.44 4.18 -9.03
C ASP A 6 -6.65 5.50 -9.14
N GLY A 7 -7.30 6.64 -9.08
CA GLY A 7 -6.59 7.92 -9.18
C GLY A 7 -7.00 8.90 -8.10
N SER A 8 -6.03 9.39 -7.30
CA SER A 8 -6.31 10.37 -6.25
C SER A 8 -6.98 11.65 -6.77
N HIS A 9 -6.64 12.09 -7.97
CA HIS A 9 -7.30 13.24 -8.62
C HIS A 9 -8.78 12.97 -8.94
N LEU A 10 -9.14 11.72 -9.29
CA LEU A 10 -10.53 11.31 -9.51
C LEU A 10 -11.29 11.17 -8.19
N MET A 11 -10.60 10.74 -7.13
CA MET A 11 -11.22 10.63 -5.80
C MET A 11 -11.65 11.98 -5.23
N LYS A 12 -11.00 13.09 -5.59
CA LYS A 12 -11.49 14.44 -5.26
C LYS A 12 -12.90 14.69 -5.82
N VAL A 13 -13.17 14.25 -7.03
CA VAL A 13 -14.51 14.36 -7.64
C VAL A 13 -15.51 13.48 -6.91
N ILE A 14 -15.12 12.29 -6.52
CA ILE A 14 -15.95 11.37 -5.73
C ILE A 14 -16.26 11.97 -4.36
N ASN A 15 -15.28 12.56 -3.66
CA ASN A 15 -15.49 13.24 -2.38
C ASN A 15 -16.49 14.40 -2.50
N HIS A 16 -16.36 15.23 -3.54
CA HIS A 16 -17.31 16.29 -3.82
C HIS A 16 -18.73 15.77 -4.08
N THR A 17 -18.82 14.66 -4.80
CA THR A 17 -20.11 14.01 -5.09
C THR A 17 -20.71 13.42 -3.82
N ALA A 18 -19.88 12.77 -2.98
CA ALA A 18 -20.29 12.22 -1.70
C ALA A 18 -20.88 13.30 -0.77
N GLU A 19 -20.20 14.45 -0.69
CA GLU A 19 -20.67 15.61 0.09
C GLU A 19 -22.00 16.14 -0.44
N LYS A 20 -22.10 16.36 -1.76
CA LYS A 20 -23.29 16.89 -2.40
C LYS A 20 -24.53 16.02 -2.18
N TYR A 21 -24.37 14.72 -2.29
CA TYR A 21 -25.49 13.77 -2.21
C TYR A 21 -25.60 13.07 -0.84
N LYS A 22 -24.73 13.39 0.10
CA LYS A 22 -24.69 12.80 1.45
C LYS A 22 -24.67 11.28 1.41
N ILE A 23 -23.77 10.71 0.62
CA ILE A 23 -23.63 9.27 0.44
C ILE A 23 -22.20 8.82 0.79
N ILE A 24 -22.10 7.66 1.44
CA ILE A 24 -20.79 7.12 1.82
C ILE A 24 -19.95 6.86 0.58
N ALA A 25 -18.72 7.35 0.60
CA ALA A 25 -17.66 7.04 -0.34
C ALA A 25 -16.53 6.32 0.37
N GLN A 26 -15.97 5.32 -0.28
CA GLN A 26 -14.78 4.62 0.17
C GLN A 26 -13.62 4.85 -0.79
N CYS A 27 -12.51 5.27 -0.23
CA CYS A 27 -11.29 5.50 -0.96
C CYS A 27 -10.47 4.22 -1.00
N SER A 28 -10.29 3.66 -2.17
CA SER A 28 -9.33 2.60 -2.42
C SER A 28 -9.13 2.42 -3.93
N PRO A 29 -7.92 2.43 -4.40
CA PRO A 29 -6.63 2.63 -3.76
C PRO A 29 -6.08 4.07 -3.90
N SER A 30 -6.92 5.08 -3.76
CA SER A 30 -6.47 6.49 -3.81
C SER A 30 -5.93 6.90 -2.45
N LEU A 31 -4.63 7.00 -2.30
CA LEU A 31 -3.92 7.03 -1.02
C LEU A 31 -3.42 8.42 -0.59
N SER A 32 -3.67 9.46 -1.41
CA SER A 32 -3.13 10.80 -1.16
C SER A 32 -3.70 11.44 0.10
N ASP A 33 -2.83 11.96 0.97
CA ASP A 33 -3.21 12.62 2.22
C ASP A 33 -4.08 13.86 1.99
N GLU A 34 -3.85 14.58 0.89
CA GLU A 34 -4.63 15.77 0.51
C GLU A 34 -6.14 15.49 0.36
N LEU A 35 -6.55 14.26 0.10
CA LEU A 35 -7.96 13.89 0.01
C LEU A 35 -8.73 14.10 1.32
N TYR A 36 -8.00 14.25 2.44
CA TYR A 36 -8.51 14.33 3.80
C TYR A 36 -7.98 15.55 4.57
N ASP A 37 -7.48 16.56 3.86
CA ASP A 37 -7.08 17.84 4.43
C ASP A 37 -8.29 18.78 4.62
N ALA A 38 -8.07 19.96 5.20
CA ALA A 38 -9.12 20.94 5.48
C ALA A 38 -9.87 21.43 4.23
N THR A 39 -9.25 21.31 3.04
CA THR A 39 -9.84 21.76 1.77
C THR A 39 -10.69 20.68 1.11
N ASN A 40 -10.29 19.41 1.22
CA ASN A 40 -10.87 18.31 0.45
C ASN A 40 -11.66 17.30 1.29
N PHE A 41 -11.60 17.45 2.61
CA PHE A 41 -12.31 16.55 3.52
C PHE A 41 -13.81 16.59 3.32
N THR A 42 -14.42 15.43 3.29
CA THR A 42 -15.86 15.25 3.49
C THR A 42 -16.10 14.17 4.54
N ARG A 43 -17.07 14.39 5.41
CA ARG A 43 -17.43 13.41 6.43
C ARG A 43 -17.99 12.10 5.87
N TYR A 44 -18.32 12.08 4.59
CA TYR A 44 -18.86 10.90 3.90
C TYR A 44 -17.78 10.00 3.29
N SER A 45 -16.50 10.41 3.34
CA SER A 45 -15.38 9.64 2.77
C SER A 45 -14.50 9.03 3.86
N PHE A 46 -14.08 7.78 3.64
CA PHE A 46 -13.30 6.99 4.58
C PHE A 46 -12.10 6.35 3.90
N LEU A 47 -10.90 6.58 4.44
CA LEU A 47 -9.66 5.91 4.03
C LEU A 47 -9.39 4.75 4.98
N THR A 48 -9.74 3.56 4.59
CA THR A 48 -9.53 2.34 5.37
C THR A 48 -8.17 1.70 5.16
N THR A 49 -7.40 2.22 4.21
CA THR A 49 -6.04 1.80 3.87
C THR A 49 -5.01 2.77 4.46
N PHE A 50 -3.76 2.65 4.07
CA PHE A 50 -2.71 3.60 4.44
C PHE A 50 -2.71 4.83 3.52
N SER A 51 -2.12 5.93 3.98
CA SER A 51 -1.90 7.13 3.18
C SER A 51 -0.46 7.23 2.67
N THR A 52 -0.22 8.14 1.73
CA THR A 52 1.10 8.39 1.14
C THR A 52 2.17 8.73 2.17
N ASP A 53 1.84 9.54 3.17
CA ASP A 53 2.77 9.90 4.24
C ASP A 53 3.07 8.69 5.15
N GLN A 54 2.06 7.87 5.46
CA GLN A 54 2.27 6.63 6.23
C GLN A 54 3.24 5.69 5.51
N ILE A 55 3.09 5.53 4.20
CA ILE A 55 3.96 4.69 3.39
C ILE A 55 5.40 5.23 3.44
N GLY A 56 5.58 6.52 3.18
CA GLY A 56 6.90 7.13 3.15
C GLY A 56 7.62 7.02 4.49
N ARG A 57 6.93 7.31 5.59
CA ARG A 57 7.50 7.14 6.95
C ARG A 57 7.76 5.68 7.28
N GLY A 58 6.93 4.77 6.81
CA GLY A 58 7.15 3.34 6.97
C GLY A 58 8.46 2.87 6.33
N PHE A 59 8.71 3.26 5.08
CA PHE A 59 9.98 2.97 4.41
C PHE A 59 11.17 3.63 5.10
N ALA A 60 11.05 4.91 5.48
CA ALA A 60 12.12 5.61 6.16
C ALA A 60 12.44 4.97 7.53
N TYR A 61 11.44 4.54 8.28
CA TYR A 61 11.62 3.79 9.52
C TYR A 61 12.34 2.46 9.26
N TYR A 62 11.93 1.73 8.24
CA TYR A 62 12.56 0.46 7.87
C TYR A 62 14.05 0.66 7.53
N TYR A 63 14.36 1.57 6.60
CA TYR A 63 15.75 1.80 6.19
C TYR A 63 16.59 2.40 7.31
N GLY A 64 16.05 3.31 8.11
CA GLY A 64 16.80 4.01 9.15
C GLY A 64 16.89 3.25 10.49
N GLN A 65 15.89 2.46 10.85
CA GLN A 65 15.83 1.83 12.17
C GLN A 65 16.00 0.31 12.14
N ILE A 66 15.66 -0.34 11.03
CA ILE A 66 15.72 -1.80 10.93
C ILE A 66 16.90 -2.23 10.05
N ARG A 67 16.93 -1.81 8.78
CA ARG A 67 17.91 -2.27 7.80
C ARG A 67 19.28 -1.57 7.95
N LYS A 68 19.32 -0.28 8.13
CA LYS A 68 20.50 0.56 8.44
C LYS A 68 21.69 0.40 7.47
N LYS A 69 21.43 0.13 6.22
CA LYS A 69 22.48 -0.18 5.24
C LYS A 69 22.56 0.85 4.13
N GLU A 70 21.50 0.98 3.35
CA GLU A 70 21.44 1.87 2.20
C GLU A 70 21.12 3.31 2.65
N LYS A 71 21.85 4.31 2.12
CA LYS A 71 21.71 5.71 2.49
C LYS A 71 21.42 6.64 1.31
N LYS A 72 21.52 6.13 0.08
CA LYS A 72 21.35 6.95 -1.13
C LYS A 72 20.14 6.45 -1.92
N PHE A 73 19.11 7.29 -1.98
CA PHE A 73 17.86 6.94 -2.62
C PHE A 73 17.63 7.77 -3.88
N TYR A 74 17.13 7.13 -4.94
CA TYR A 74 16.63 7.80 -6.11
C TYR A 74 15.12 7.67 -6.14
N ILE A 75 14.41 8.78 -6.20
CA ILE A 75 12.94 8.81 -6.31
C ILE A 75 12.58 8.88 -7.79
N ILE A 76 11.70 7.98 -8.23
CA ILE A 76 11.05 8.07 -9.53
C ILE A 76 9.59 7.73 -9.37
N CYS A 77 8.69 8.65 -9.75
CA CYS A 77 7.25 8.48 -9.58
C CYS A 77 6.48 9.06 -10.77
N GLN A 78 5.24 8.66 -10.91
CA GLN A 78 4.30 9.21 -11.86
C GLN A 78 3.98 10.68 -11.55
N ASP A 79 3.94 11.54 -12.57
CA ASP A 79 3.73 13.00 -12.46
C ASP A 79 2.25 13.36 -12.26
N TYR A 80 1.75 13.10 -11.05
CA TYR A 80 0.42 13.52 -10.60
C TYR A 80 0.36 13.54 -9.06
N LEU A 81 -0.77 13.94 -8.50
CA LEU A 81 -0.95 14.15 -7.05
C LEU A 81 -0.38 13.01 -6.18
N PHE A 82 -0.69 11.76 -6.52
CA PHE A 82 -0.23 10.61 -5.75
C PHE A 82 1.30 10.46 -5.79
N GLY A 83 1.92 10.56 -6.97
CA GLY A 83 3.36 10.39 -7.11
C GLY A 83 4.16 11.46 -6.33
N HIS A 84 3.72 12.72 -6.39
CA HIS A 84 4.33 13.79 -5.61
C HIS A 84 4.17 13.56 -4.10
N GLN A 85 2.98 13.23 -3.62
CA GLN A 85 2.77 13.00 -2.20
C GLN A 85 3.44 11.71 -1.70
N PHE A 86 3.61 10.72 -2.56
CA PHE A 86 4.38 9.52 -2.25
C PHE A 86 5.87 9.86 -2.01
N ALA A 87 6.45 10.71 -2.85
CA ALA A 87 7.80 11.22 -2.68
C ALA A 87 7.95 12.09 -1.43
N ASP A 88 6.99 13.00 -1.20
CA ASP A 88 7.02 13.90 -0.05
C ASP A 88 6.90 13.17 1.28
N GLY A 89 6.05 12.14 1.36
CA GLY A 89 5.93 11.28 2.54
C GLY A 89 7.26 10.58 2.87
N PHE A 90 8.01 10.14 1.87
CA PHE A 90 9.32 9.53 2.09
C PHE A 90 10.35 10.56 2.55
N LYS A 91 10.42 11.71 1.91
CA LYS A 91 11.31 12.83 2.33
C LYS A 91 10.99 13.28 3.76
N HIS A 92 9.72 13.35 4.13
CA HIS A 92 9.29 13.61 5.50
C HIS A 92 9.78 12.52 6.46
N GLY A 93 9.56 11.26 6.11
CA GLY A 93 10.00 10.12 6.90
C GLY A 93 11.52 10.06 7.10
N LEU A 94 12.32 10.37 6.06
CA LEU A 94 13.77 10.39 6.17
C LEU A 94 14.24 11.44 7.21
N LYS A 95 13.64 12.62 7.23
CA LYS A 95 13.96 13.64 8.24
C LYS A 95 13.71 13.15 9.67
N LEU A 96 12.69 12.30 9.86
CA LEU A 96 12.30 11.78 11.18
C LEU A 96 13.13 10.56 11.61
N TYR A 97 13.39 9.64 10.69
CA TYR A 97 13.88 8.31 11.03
C TYR A 97 15.24 7.97 10.44
N TYR A 98 15.69 8.70 9.41
CA TYR A 98 16.97 8.44 8.76
C TYR A 98 17.62 9.71 8.22
N PRO A 99 17.95 10.72 9.10
CA PRO A 99 18.43 12.03 8.69
C PRO A 99 19.79 12.01 7.98
N GLU A 100 20.57 10.93 8.13
CA GLU A 100 21.83 10.75 7.41
C GLU A 100 21.66 10.19 5.98
N ALA A 101 20.45 9.81 5.59
CA ALA A 101 20.16 9.39 4.22
C ALA A 101 20.00 10.60 3.29
N THR A 102 20.29 10.39 2.01
CA THR A 102 20.24 11.44 0.99
C THR A 102 19.40 11.00 -0.21
N ILE A 103 18.64 11.93 -0.77
CA ILE A 103 18.02 11.78 -2.08
C ILE A 103 19.04 12.26 -3.11
N VAL A 104 19.57 11.33 -3.91
CA VAL A 104 20.59 11.61 -4.94
C VAL A 104 20.00 11.94 -6.30
N GLY A 105 18.70 11.81 -6.45
CA GLY A 105 17.95 12.22 -7.63
C GLY A 105 16.45 12.04 -7.41
N GLU A 106 15.67 12.86 -8.11
CA GLU A 106 14.22 12.87 -8.05
C GLU A 106 13.68 13.23 -9.43
N ASP A 107 12.92 12.32 -10.02
CA ASP A 107 12.28 12.53 -11.32
C ASP A 107 10.80 12.12 -11.27
N TYR A 108 10.02 12.81 -12.09
CA TYR A 108 8.61 12.49 -12.31
C TYR A 108 8.37 12.25 -13.79
N HIS A 109 7.58 11.24 -14.12
CA HIS A 109 7.27 10.88 -15.49
C HIS A 109 5.76 10.88 -15.75
N LYS A 110 5.37 11.11 -17.00
CA LYS A 110 3.96 11.05 -17.38
C LYS A 110 3.37 9.66 -17.15
N LEU A 111 2.09 9.61 -16.83
CA LEU A 111 1.34 8.35 -16.77
C LEU A 111 1.43 7.57 -18.07
N PHE A 112 1.50 6.25 -17.96
CA PHE A 112 1.58 5.30 -19.07
C PHE A 112 2.83 5.50 -19.94
N LEU A 113 3.97 5.75 -19.27
CA LEU A 113 5.27 5.86 -19.94
C LEU A 113 5.72 4.49 -20.44
N THR A 114 6.16 4.44 -21.69
CA THR A 114 6.63 3.20 -22.32
C THR A 114 8.16 3.09 -22.42
N ASP A 115 8.88 4.20 -22.33
CA ASP A 115 10.35 4.26 -22.42
C ASP A 115 10.95 4.97 -21.21
N PHE A 116 11.57 4.18 -20.35
CA PHE A 116 12.24 4.67 -19.13
C PHE A 116 13.76 4.90 -19.33
N ALA A 117 14.33 4.59 -20.49
CA ALA A 117 15.78 4.67 -20.70
C ALA A 117 16.40 6.03 -20.31
N PRO A 118 15.79 7.21 -20.58
CA PRO A 118 16.34 8.49 -20.15
C PRO A 118 16.47 8.62 -18.62
N TYR A 119 15.47 8.15 -17.88
CA TYR A 119 15.48 8.16 -16.42
C TYR A 119 16.47 7.15 -15.85
N LEU A 120 16.51 5.94 -16.43
CA LEU A 120 17.42 4.88 -16.01
C LEU A 120 18.89 5.24 -16.21
N THR A 121 19.18 6.02 -17.25
CA THR A 121 20.52 6.58 -17.46
C THR A 121 20.93 7.51 -16.31
N LYS A 122 20.03 8.38 -15.86
CA LYS A 122 20.27 9.24 -14.69
C LYS A 122 20.44 8.44 -13.40
N ILE A 123 19.54 7.45 -13.17
CA ILE A 123 19.61 6.57 -12.01
C ILE A 123 20.96 5.85 -11.96
N LYS A 124 21.41 5.28 -13.08
CA LYS A 124 22.70 4.58 -13.18
C LYS A 124 23.88 5.48 -12.85
N ALA A 125 23.83 6.74 -13.22
CA ALA A 125 24.89 7.73 -12.98
C ALA A 125 24.84 8.38 -11.58
N SER A 126 23.72 8.27 -10.87
CA SER A 126 23.47 9.01 -9.60
C SER A 126 24.23 8.48 -8.39
N GLY A 127 24.71 7.25 -8.43
CA GLY A 127 25.26 6.56 -7.29
C GLY A 127 24.19 6.15 -6.25
N ALA A 128 22.93 6.04 -6.66
CA ALA A 128 21.85 5.54 -5.83
C ALA A 128 22.12 4.09 -5.38
N GLU A 129 21.61 3.76 -4.21
CA GLU A 129 21.66 2.43 -3.61
C GLU A 129 20.28 1.76 -3.61
N VAL A 130 19.20 2.54 -3.72
CA VAL A 130 17.82 2.10 -3.79
C VAL A 130 17.03 3.01 -4.73
N ILE A 131 16.13 2.40 -5.52
CA ILE A 131 15.12 3.12 -6.29
C ILE A 131 13.82 3.10 -5.45
N TYR A 132 13.29 4.29 -5.16
CA TYR A 132 12.02 4.47 -4.46
C TYR A 132 10.94 4.87 -5.45
N THR A 133 9.85 4.09 -5.52
CA THR A 133 8.78 4.35 -6.49
C THR A 133 7.40 3.95 -5.96
N GLY A 134 6.41 4.77 -6.29
CA GLY A 134 5.00 4.50 -6.10
C GLY A 134 4.29 4.09 -7.41
N ASP A 135 5.03 3.87 -8.47
CA ASP A 135 4.46 3.54 -9.77
C ASP A 135 3.60 2.28 -9.72
N TRP A 136 2.46 2.36 -10.40
CA TRP A 136 1.52 1.26 -10.58
C TRP A 136 1.44 0.86 -12.06
N ALA A 137 0.82 -0.28 -12.34
CA ALA A 137 0.75 -0.85 -13.68
C ALA A 137 0.05 0.06 -14.72
N PRO A 138 0.57 0.14 -15.97
CA PRO A 138 1.69 -0.64 -16.48
C PRO A 138 3.10 -0.06 -16.22
N ASP A 139 3.19 1.15 -15.66
CA ASP A 139 4.46 1.90 -15.53
C ASP A 139 5.44 1.17 -14.63
N SER A 140 4.96 0.63 -13.50
CA SER A 140 5.77 -0.17 -12.57
C SER A 140 6.46 -1.36 -13.24
N GLY A 141 5.72 -2.08 -14.08
CA GLY A 141 6.25 -3.21 -14.84
C GLY A 141 7.29 -2.80 -15.87
N ASN A 142 7.01 -1.73 -16.62
CA ASN A 142 7.93 -1.19 -17.62
C ASN A 142 9.21 -0.68 -16.96
N LEU A 143 9.09 0.03 -15.83
CA LEU A 143 10.23 0.53 -15.08
C LEU A 143 11.12 -0.62 -14.59
N LEU A 144 10.56 -1.62 -13.92
CA LEU A 144 11.33 -2.75 -13.41
C LEU A 144 12.02 -3.53 -14.56
N LYS A 145 11.28 -3.88 -15.60
CA LYS A 145 11.78 -4.64 -16.73
C LYS A 145 12.96 -3.92 -17.40
N GLN A 146 12.78 -2.65 -17.76
CA GLN A 146 13.83 -1.88 -18.43
C GLN A 146 15.04 -1.63 -17.50
N THR A 147 14.81 -1.45 -16.21
CA THR A 147 15.90 -1.36 -15.22
C THR A 147 16.79 -2.60 -15.29
N ARG A 148 16.21 -3.79 -15.30
CA ARG A 148 16.95 -5.06 -15.37
C ARG A 148 17.60 -5.26 -16.74
N GLN A 149 16.93 -4.89 -17.82
CA GLN A 149 17.50 -4.95 -19.18
C GLN A 149 18.72 -4.03 -19.35
N MET A 150 18.77 -2.90 -18.69
CA MET A 150 19.94 -2.01 -18.67
C MET A 150 21.05 -2.45 -17.69
N GLY A 151 20.93 -3.62 -17.09
CA GLY A 151 21.89 -4.17 -16.13
C GLY A 151 21.95 -3.44 -14.80
N ILE A 152 20.88 -2.73 -14.43
CA ILE A 152 20.77 -2.05 -13.13
C ILE A 152 20.16 -3.04 -12.14
N THR A 153 20.94 -3.41 -11.13
CA THR A 153 20.54 -4.41 -10.10
C THR A 153 20.11 -3.80 -8.78
N LEU A 154 19.90 -2.48 -8.74
CA LEU A 154 19.50 -1.77 -7.54
C LEU A 154 18.19 -2.35 -6.97
N PRO A 155 18.06 -2.46 -5.63
CA PRO A 155 16.81 -2.78 -4.98
C PRO A 155 15.76 -1.69 -5.21
N PHE A 156 14.49 -2.10 -5.17
CA PHE A 156 13.36 -1.19 -5.23
C PHE A 156 12.64 -1.16 -3.90
N ALA A 157 12.34 0.03 -3.41
CA ALA A 157 11.37 0.28 -2.35
C ALA A 157 10.05 0.71 -3.00
N HIS A 158 9.00 -0.10 -2.88
CA HIS A 158 7.78 0.05 -3.69
C HIS A 158 6.51 -0.45 -2.98
N ILE A 159 5.35 -0.19 -3.59
CA ILE A 159 4.05 -0.69 -3.12
C ILE A 159 3.26 -1.45 -4.19
N TYR A 160 3.62 -1.36 -5.48
CA TYR A 160 2.84 -1.90 -6.60
C TYR A 160 3.67 -2.68 -7.63
N LEU A 161 4.91 -3.07 -7.31
CA LEU A 161 5.74 -3.90 -8.19
C LEU A 161 5.47 -5.41 -7.98
N THR A 162 4.22 -5.79 -7.77
CA THR A 162 3.82 -7.16 -7.44
C THR A 162 2.87 -7.80 -8.44
N GLU A 163 2.72 -7.19 -9.60
CA GLU A 163 1.91 -7.74 -10.67
C GLU A 163 2.48 -9.10 -11.12
N PRO A 164 1.69 -10.19 -11.07
CA PRO A 164 2.19 -11.54 -11.30
C PRO A 164 2.88 -11.73 -12.65
N ASN A 165 2.29 -11.16 -13.70
CA ASN A 165 2.84 -11.29 -15.04
C ASN A 165 4.22 -10.65 -15.15
N MET A 166 4.39 -9.49 -14.55
CA MET A 166 5.64 -8.76 -14.51
C MET A 166 6.71 -9.53 -13.71
N LEU A 167 6.36 -10.04 -12.54
CA LEU A 167 7.29 -10.82 -11.71
C LEU A 167 7.77 -12.07 -12.45
N HIS A 168 6.88 -12.76 -13.17
CA HIS A 168 7.27 -13.89 -14.03
C HIS A 168 8.15 -13.48 -15.18
N GLU A 169 7.90 -12.34 -15.81
CA GLU A 169 8.66 -11.86 -16.96
C GLU A 169 10.11 -11.53 -16.59
N VAL A 170 10.35 -10.92 -15.43
CA VAL A 170 11.70 -10.56 -14.97
C VAL A 170 12.40 -11.70 -14.22
N GLY A 171 11.66 -12.70 -13.76
CA GLY A 171 12.18 -13.90 -13.11
C GLY A 171 12.80 -13.68 -11.72
N VAL A 172 13.46 -14.72 -11.19
CA VAL A 172 14.08 -14.67 -9.84
C VAL A 172 15.12 -13.57 -9.74
N GLU A 173 16.01 -13.46 -10.71
CA GLU A 173 17.06 -12.44 -10.69
C GLU A 173 16.49 -11.03 -10.85
N GLY A 174 15.45 -10.84 -11.66
CA GLY A 174 14.81 -9.55 -11.85
C GLY A 174 14.03 -9.08 -10.61
N THR A 175 13.48 -10.00 -9.83
CA THR A 175 12.73 -9.70 -8.61
C THR A 175 13.59 -9.63 -7.34
N LYS A 176 14.87 -9.97 -7.46
CA LYS A 176 15.81 -9.87 -6.34
C LYS A 176 15.95 -8.45 -5.84
N GLY A 177 15.85 -8.30 -4.52
CA GLY A 177 16.02 -6.99 -3.86
C GLY A 177 14.79 -6.09 -3.95
N LEU A 178 13.63 -6.59 -4.38
CA LEU A 178 12.37 -5.86 -4.19
C LEU A 178 12.06 -5.77 -2.69
N VAL A 179 11.68 -4.60 -2.24
CA VAL A 179 11.24 -4.32 -0.87
C VAL A 179 9.86 -3.67 -0.98
N GLU A 180 8.85 -4.37 -0.52
CA GLU A 180 7.46 -3.93 -0.60
C GLU A 180 6.94 -3.49 0.76
N LEU A 181 6.25 -2.36 0.80
CA LEU A 181 5.46 -1.98 1.94
C LEU A 181 3.98 -2.31 1.68
N SER A 182 3.39 -3.02 2.60
CA SER A 182 1.98 -3.37 2.55
C SER A 182 1.31 -3.19 3.91
N GLN A 183 0.03 -2.91 3.87
CA GLN A 183 -0.82 -2.98 5.06
C GLN A 183 -1.21 -4.41 5.42
N TYR A 184 -0.99 -5.35 4.52
CA TYR A 184 -1.31 -6.76 4.69
C TYR A 184 -0.03 -7.58 4.73
N GLY A 185 0.61 -7.60 5.87
CA GLY A 185 1.63 -8.61 6.10
C GLY A 185 1.03 -10.00 5.91
N THR A 186 1.66 -10.80 5.09
CA THR A 186 1.18 -12.12 4.69
C THR A 186 1.93 -13.21 5.37
N ASP A 187 2.25 -13.00 6.58
CA ASP A 187 2.73 -14.13 7.35
C ASP A 187 1.55 -14.90 7.97
N GLU A 188 1.87 -15.86 8.78
CA GLU A 188 0.97 -16.80 9.44
C GLU A 188 -0.40 -16.31 9.94
N PRO A 189 -0.58 -15.05 10.39
CA PRO A 189 -1.86 -14.66 10.95
C PRO A 189 -3.06 -14.80 10.02
N MET A 190 -2.86 -14.73 8.70
CA MET A 190 -3.98 -14.81 7.75
C MET A 190 -4.72 -16.15 7.72
N PHE A 191 -4.20 -17.19 8.38
CA PHE A 191 -4.78 -18.52 8.29
C PHE A 191 -4.92 -19.21 9.65
N LYS A 192 -5.07 -18.41 10.69
CA LYS A 192 -5.19 -18.93 12.06
C LYS A 192 -6.62 -19.16 12.51
N THR A 193 -7.55 -18.34 12.02
CA THR A 193 -8.95 -18.47 12.43
C THR A 193 -9.76 -19.33 11.42
N PRO A 194 -10.85 -19.95 11.85
CA PRO A 194 -11.74 -20.69 10.96
C PRO A 194 -12.26 -19.82 9.78
N GLU A 195 -12.55 -18.55 10.03
CA GLU A 195 -13.00 -17.58 9.03
C GLU A 195 -11.93 -17.30 7.99
N GLN A 196 -10.69 -17.11 8.41
CA GLN A 196 -9.54 -16.92 7.52
C GLN A 196 -9.31 -18.13 6.65
N ILE A 197 -9.35 -19.33 7.25
CA ILE A 197 -9.19 -20.60 6.53
C ILE A 197 -10.36 -20.79 5.54
N LYS A 198 -11.59 -20.45 5.91
CA LYS A 198 -12.76 -20.50 5.03
C LYS A 198 -12.60 -19.55 3.85
N TYR A 199 -12.23 -18.29 4.10
CA TYR A 199 -11.96 -17.30 3.05
C TYR A 199 -10.89 -17.79 2.07
N TYR A 200 -9.78 -18.27 2.58
CA TYR A 200 -8.70 -18.85 1.78
C TYR A 200 -9.16 -20.00 0.89
N LYS A 201 -9.93 -20.94 1.44
CA LYS A 201 -10.46 -22.08 0.68
C LYS A 201 -11.39 -21.64 -0.44
N ILE A 202 -12.27 -20.68 -0.18
CA ILE A 202 -13.18 -20.12 -1.20
C ILE A 202 -12.38 -19.45 -2.31
N TRP A 203 -11.47 -18.56 -1.96
CA TRP A 203 -10.60 -17.87 -2.91
C TRP A 203 -9.81 -18.83 -3.79
N ASN A 204 -9.14 -19.78 -3.17
CA ASN A 204 -8.33 -20.77 -3.84
C ASN A 204 -9.13 -21.68 -4.77
N ASN A 205 -10.35 -22.06 -4.38
CA ASN A 205 -11.25 -22.81 -5.21
C ASN A 205 -11.72 -22.01 -6.43
N LEU A 206 -12.15 -20.78 -6.22
CA LEU A 206 -12.57 -19.88 -7.32
C LEU A 206 -11.44 -19.65 -8.30
N TRP A 207 -10.23 -19.46 -7.81
CA TRP A 207 -9.06 -19.26 -8.64
C TRP A 207 -8.78 -20.47 -9.54
N LYS A 208 -8.83 -21.67 -8.98
CA LYS A 208 -8.60 -22.92 -9.73
C LYS A 208 -9.71 -23.26 -10.70
N THR A 209 -10.97 -23.05 -10.33
CA THR A 209 -12.11 -23.56 -11.06
C THR A 209 -12.75 -22.54 -11.99
N LYS A 210 -12.81 -21.29 -11.59
CA LYS A 210 -13.52 -20.25 -12.33
C LYS A 210 -12.60 -19.41 -13.22
N TRP A 211 -11.45 -19.00 -12.68
CA TRP A 211 -10.59 -18.09 -13.41
C TRP A 211 -9.47 -18.78 -14.19
N GLN A 212 -9.12 -20.00 -13.83
CA GLN A 212 -8.12 -20.84 -14.54
C GLN A 212 -6.90 -20.05 -15.03
N ALA A 213 -6.43 -19.15 -14.17
CA ALA A 213 -5.37 -18.23 -14.56
C ALA A 213 -4.12 -19.01 -14.98
N PRO A 214 -3.44 -18.60 -16.06
CA PRO A 214 -2.27 -19.30 -16.61
C PRO A 214 -1.12 -19.34 -15.60
N TYR A 215 -1.10 -18.43 -14.66
CA TYR A 215 -0.20 -18.44 -13.51
C TYR A 215 -0.98 -18.82 -12.27
N ASN A 216 -0.41 -19.65 -11.45
CA ASN A 216 -0.99 -19.93 -10.15
C ASN A 216 -0.80 -18.69 -9.26
N THR A 217 -1.63 -17.71 -9.44
CA THR A 217 -1.46 -16.36 -8.97
C THR A 217 -1.94 -16.18 -7.55
N ARG A 218 -1.53 -17.05 -6.66
CA ARG A 218 -1.69 -16.87 -5.22
C ARG A 218 -0.95 -15.66 -4.66
N LEU A 219 -0.24 -14.93 -5.50
CA LEU A 219 0.34 -13.63 -5.18
C LEU A 219 -0.66 -12.70 -4.49
N TYR A 220 -1.90 -12.73 -4.93
CA TYR A 220 -2.95 -11.94 -4.31
C TYR A 220 -3.33 -12.40 -2.89
N GLU A 221 -3.01 -13.63 -2.52
CA GLU A 221 -3.21 -14.10 -1.15
C GLU A 221 -2.26 -13.44 -0.16
N HIS A 222 -1.15 -12.94 -0.64
CA HIS A 222 -0.16 -12.25 0.19
C HIS A 222 -0.43 -10.75 0.29
N GLY A 223 -1.67 -10.37 0.12
CA GLY A 223 -2.01 -9.00 0.28
C GLY A 223 -1.30 -8.10 -0.71
N GLY A 224 -0.96 -8.66 -1.87
CA GLY A 224 -0.64 -7.85 -3.01
C GLY A 224 -1.69 -6.77 -3.06
N GLY A 225 -1.34 -5.66 -2.51
CA GLY A 225 -1.95 -4.39 -2.40
C GLY A 225 -3.48 -4.34 -2.42
N ASN A 226 -4.03 -4.32 -3.62
CA ASN A 226 -5.36 -3.79 -3.83
C ASN A 226 -6.49 -4.72 -3.40
N ILE A 227 -6.39 -6.03 -3.63
CA ILE A 227 -7.52 -6.94 -3.36
C ILE A 227 -7.78 -7.09 -1.87
N ALA A 228 -6.73 -7.20 -1.09
CA ALA A 228 -6.89 -7.28 0.36
C ALA A 228 -7.42 -5.95 0.93
N ALA A 229 -6.98 -4.80 0.36
CA ALA A 229 -7.50 -3.49 0.71
C ALA A 229 -8.99 -3.38 0.43
N TRP A 230 -9.44 -3.80 -0.75
CA TRP A 230 -10.85 -3.78 -1.13
C TRP A 230 -11.70 -4.72 -0.28
N THR A 231 -11.21 -5.92 -0.03
CA THR A 231 -11.90 -6.87 0.84
C THR A 231 -12.07 -6.32 2.24
N GLN A 232 -11.02 -5.75 2.82
CA GLN A 232 -11.08 -5.12 4.15
C GLN A 232 -12.11 -4.00 4.20
N GLN A 233 -12.14 -3.13 3.21
CA GLN A 233 -13.09 -2.02 3.15
C GLN A 233 -14.54 -2.51 3.13
N ILE A 234 -14.82 -3.51 2.30
CA ILE A 234 -16.17 -4.08 2.19
C ILE A 234 -16.59 -4.70 3.52
N TYR A 235 -15.77 -5.57 4.09
CA TYR A 235 -16.12 -6.25 5.34
C TYR A 235 -16.30 -5.27 6.50
N TRP A 236 -15.44 -4.26 6.60
CA TRP A 236 -15.59 -3.25 7.64
C TRP A 236 -16.86 -2.45 7.47
N LEU A 237 -17.14 -1.96 6.25
CA LEU A 237 -18.38 -1.24 5.97
C LEU A 237 -19.62 -2.08 6.29
N LEU A 238 -19.66 -3.34 5.85
CA LEU A 238 -20.79 -4.23 6.12
C LEU A 238 -20.98 -4.45 7.63
N SER A 239 -19.90 -4.65 8.37
CA SER A 239 -19.93 -4.74 9.84
C SER A 239 -20.47 -3.47 10.51
N VAL A 240 -20.07 -2.30 10.00
CA VAL A 240 -20.59 -1.02 10.51
C VAL A 240 -22.07 -0.85 10.19
N MET A 241 -22.50 -1.19 8.97
CA MET A 241 -23.92 -1.14 8.58
C MET A 241 -24.79 -2.07 9.43
N GLU A 242 -24.30 -3.28 9.69
CA GLU A 242 -24.98 -4.25 10.55
C GLU A 242 -25.16 -3.71 11.98
N ARG A 243 -24.10 -3.14 12.57
CA ARG A 243 -24.16 -2.55 13.92
C ARG A 243 -24.96 -1.24 13.98
N ALA A 244 -25.02 -0.50 12.88
CA ALA A 244 -25.87 0.68 12.75
C ALA A 244 -27.35 0.33 12.53
N GLU A 245 -27.65 -0.93 12.21
CA GLU A 245 -28.96 -1.41 11.79
C GLU A 245 -29.60 -0.51 10.72
N SER A 246 -28.77 0.02 9.81
CA SER A 246 -29.20 1.05 8.88
C SER A 246 -28.31 1.15 7.66
N THR A 247 -28.91 1.61 6.55
CA THR A 247 -28.20 2.10 5.36
C THR A 247 -28.11 3.63 5.30
N ASP A 248 -28.63 4.32 6.31
CA ASP A 248 -28.54 5.77 6.42
C ASP A 248 -27.10 6.22 6.67
N PRO A 249 -26.52 7.10 5.83
CA PRO A 249 -25.13 7.53 5.95
C PRO A 249 -24.79 8.14 7.31
N GLU A 250 -25.68 8.94 7.90
CA GLU A 250 -25.42 9.58 9.19
C GLU A 250 -25.32 8.57 10.34
N LYS A 251 -26.14 7.53 10.30
CA LYS A 251 -26.07 6.44 11.27
C LYS A 251 -24.79 5.60 11.09
N ILE A 252 -24.42 5.33 9.84
CA ILE A 252 -23.18 4.62 9.50
C ILE A 252 -21.95 5.40 9.99
N ILE A 253 -21.86 6.70 9.67
CA ILE A 253 -20.76 7.56 10.10
C ILE A 253 -20.61 7.55 11.61
N LYS A 254 -21.70 7.70 12.34
CA LYS A 254 -21.71 7.71 13.80
C LYS A 254 -21.12 6.43 14.42
N VAL A 255 -21.33 5.29 13.77
CA VAL A 255 -20.77 4.01 14.23
C VAL A 255 -19.33 3.84 13.79
N TRP A 256 -18.96 4.39 12.63
CA TRP A 256 -17.63 4.17 12.04
C TRP A 256 -16.56 5.11 12.63
N GLU A 257 -16.94 6.34 13.01
CA GLU A 257 -16.03 7.28 13.67
C GLU A 257 -15.52 6.71 15.00
N GLY A 258 -14.22 6.49 15.13
CA GLY A 258 -13.59 5.90 16.31
C GLY A 258 -13.69 4.37 16.41
N ASP A 259 -14.36 3.72 15.45
CA ASP A 259 -14.51 2.27 15.43
C ASP A 259 -13.19 1.55 15.26
N SER A 260 -13.13 0.34 15.81
CA SER A 260 -12.02 -0.59 15.61
C SER A 260 -12.53 -1.88 15.00
N TYR A 261 -11.86 -2.33 13.97
CA TYR A 261 -12.23 -3.53 13.22
C TYR A 261 -11.08 -4.53 13.17
N GLN A 262 -11.34 -5.77 13.51
CA GLN A 262 -10.39 -6.85 13.33
C GLN A 262 -10.58 -7.48 11.95
N TYR A 263 -9.60 -7.28 11.10
CA TYR A 263 -9.62 -7.84 9.75
C TYR A 263 -9.26 -9.33 9.74
N LEU A 264 -9.48 -10.00 8.61
CA LEU A 264 -9.27 -11.44 8.43
C LEU A 264 -7.86 -11.94 8.77
N ASN A 265 -6.85 -11.11 8.65
CA ASN A 265 -5.46 -11.43 9.03
C ASN A 265 -5.16 -11.20 10.52
N GLY A 266 -6.18 -10.93 11.33
CA GLY A 266 -6.04 -10.68 12.77
C GLY A 266 -5.59 -9.26 13.14
N ARG A 267 -5.35 -8.38 12.16
CA ARG A 267 -4.96 -6.98 12.41
C ARG A 267 -6.14 -6.18 12.91
N ILE A 268 -5.86 -5.30 13.85
CA ILE A 268 -6.83 -4.33 14.34
C ILE A 268 -6.54 -2.99 13.66
N ILE A 269 -7.58 -2.42 13.08
CA ILE A 269 -7.56 -1.14 12.39
C ILE A 269 -8.53 -0.22 13.10
N LYS A 270 -8.10 1.00 13.43
CA LYS A 270 -8.95 2.00 14.09
C LYS A 270 -9.23 3.15 13.13
N MET A 271 -10.48 3.56 13.00
CA MET A 271 -10.86 4.74 12.25
C MET A 271 -10.66 5.99 13.10
N ARG A 272 -9.79 6.90 12.67
CA ARG A 272 -9.63 8.20 13.35
C ARG A 272 -10.87 9.06 13.10
N PRO A 273 -11.55 9.51 14.16
CA PRO A 273 -12.88 10.12 13.99
C PRO A 273 -12.83 11.52 13.38
N CYS A 274 -11.72 12.24 13.48
CA CYS A 274 -11.69 13.64 13.05
C CYS A 274 -11.44 13.81 11.54
N ASP A 275 -10.73 12.88 10.91
CA ASP A 275 -10.36 12.98 9.47
C ASP A 275 -10.59 11.68 8.67
N HIS A 276 -11.19 10.68 9.28
CA HIS A 276 -11.55 9.40 8.66
C HIS A 276 -10.39 8.64 8.00
N LYS A 277 -9.18 8.77 8.54
CA LYS A 277 -8.02 7.97 8.13
C LYS A 277 -7.83 6.78 9.08
N ALA A 278 -7.56 5.61 8.53
CA ALA A 278 -7.32 4.40 9.30
C ALA A 278 -5.94 4.41 9.97
N ILE A 279 -5.92 4.12 11.25
CA ILE A 279 -4.71 3.88 12.05
C ILE A 279 -4.46 2.38 12.08
N GLN A 280 -3.28 1.93 11.66
CA GLN A 280 -2.93 0.53 11.55
C GLN A 280 -1.41 0.33 11.53
N ASP A 281 -0.97 -0.87 11.92
CA ASP A 281 0.40 -1.30 11.66
C ASP A 281 0.62 -1.48 10.17
N LEU A 282 1.83 -1.24 9.70
CA LEU A 282 2.26 -1.57 8.35
C LEU A 282 3.25 -2.73 8.37
N ALA A 283 3.48 -3.35 7.24
CA ALA A 283 4.46 -4.39 7.08
C ALA A 283 5.35 -4.12 5.86
N ILE A 284 6.64 -4.36 6.01
CA ILE A 284 7.58 -4.38 4.90
C ILE A 284 8.08 -5.79 4.72
N TYR A 285 8.10 -6.27 3.49
CA TYR A 285 8.73 -7.54 3.15
C TYR A 285 9.78 -7.38 2.07
N GLU A 286 10.83 -8.21 2.23
CA GLU A 286 11.89 -8.34 1.26
C GLU A 286 11.61 -9.53 0.36
N TYR A 287 11.90 -9.40 -0.91
CA TYR A 287 11.86 -10.51 -1.84
C TYR A 287 13.20 -11.24 -1.82
N VAL A 288 13.14 -12.55 -1.64
CA VAL A 288 14.28 -13.44 -1.55
C VAL A 288 14.18 -14.56 -2.57
N PRO A 289 15.28 -15.23 -2.95
CA PRO A 289 15.21 -16.45 -3.74
C PRO A 289 14.30 -17.48 -3.08
N PRO A 290 13.53 -18.27 -3.84
CA PRO A 290 12.51 -19.18 -3.30
C PRO A 290 13.02 -20.17 -2.25
N GLU A 291 14.26 -20.62 -2.36
CA GLU A 291 14.91 -21.53 -1.42
C GLU A 291 15.21 -20.89 -0.06
N GLN A 292 15.24 -19.57 0.02
CA GLN A 292 15.48 -18.83 1.26
C GLN A 292 14.19 -18.49 2.00
N GLN A 293 13.04 -18.77 1.41
CA GLN A 293 11.77 -18.51 2.05
C GLN A 293 11.59 -19.41 3.28
N LYS A 294 11.55 -18.80 4.44
CA LYS A 294 11.15 -19.46 5.69
C LYS A 294 9.63 -19.39 5.78
N ARG A 295 8.98 -20.53 5.65
CA ARG A 295 7.52 -20.61 5.82
C ARG A 295 7.19 -21.14 7.20
N SER A 296 6.27 -20.46 7.81
CA SER A 296 5.65 -20.87 9.05
C SER A 296 4.27 -21.52 8.83
N MET A 297 3.79 -21.62 7.59
CA MET A 297 2.46 -22.12 7.28
C MET A 297 2.48 -23.51 6.71
N ASN A 298 1.59 -24.38 7.20
CA ASN A 298 1.22 -25.68 6.59
C ASN A 298 0.48 -25.53 5.27
N ILE A 299 0.92 -24.62 4.43
CA ILE A 299 0.38 -24.38 3.12
C ILE A 299 1.38 -24.92 2.09
N PRO A 300 0.97 -25.74 1.11
CA PRO A 300 1.91 -26.29 0.14
C PRO A 300 2.75 -25.22 -0.54
N PRO A 301 3.99 -25.54 -0.95
CA PRO A 301 4.82 -24.61 -1.68
C PRO A 301 4.08 -24.12 -2.91
N TYR A 302 4.04 -22.81 -3.08
CA TYR A 302 3.16 -22.20 -4.03
C TYR A 302 3.82 -22.05 -5.37
N TYR A 303 3.05 -22.36 -6.35
CA TYR A 303 3.35 -22.32 -7.77
C TYR A 303 3.66 -20.91 -8.30
N TRP A 304 3.25 -19.89 -7.56
CA TRP A 304 3.45 -18.51 -7.96
C TRP A 304 4.87 -18.00 -7.77
N TYR A 305 5.70 -18.74 -7.03
CA TYR A 305 7.13 -18.48 -6.98
C TYR A 305 7.92 -19.17 -8.08
N GLN A 306 7.28 -19.97 -8.91
CA GLN A 306 7.97 -20.57 -10.03
C GLN A 306 8.43 -19.46 -10.98
N GLY A 307 9.74 -19.27 -11.08
CA GLY A 307 10.37 -18.30 -11.94
C GLY A 307 10.44 -16.86 -11.38
N CYS A 308 10.09 -16.62 -10.12
CA CYS A 308 10.30 -15.33 -9.46
C CYS A 308 10.74 -15.49 -7.99
N SER A 309 11.20 -14.40 -7.38
CA SER A 309 11.54 -14.39 -5.95
C SER A 309 10.31 -14.56 -5.07
N ALA A 310 10.53 -15.10 -3.89
CA ALA A 310 9.53 -15.31 -2.88
C ALA A 310 9.52 -14.18 -1.84
N VAL A 311 8.42 -14.04 -1.11
CA VAL A 311 8.37 -13.16 0.06
C VAL A 311 9.27 -13.75 1.16
N GLY A 312 10.22 -12.96 1.61
CA GLY A 312 11.21 -13.30 2.64
C GLY A 312 10.83 -12.73 4.01
N PRO A 313 11.78 -12.13 4.73
CA PRO A 313 11.53 -11.53 6.03
C PRO A 313 10.44 -10.46 5.97
N ILE A 314 9.57 -10.46 6.98
CA ILE A 314 8.51 -9.48 7.15
C ILE A 314 8.83 -8.64 8.39
N HIS A 315 8.85 -7.34 8.20
CA HIS A 315 9.15 -6.37 9.25
C HIS A 315 7.91 -5.56 9.57
N LYS A 316 7.42 -5.69 10.79
CA LYS A 316 6.27 -4.93 11.28
C LYS A 316 6.70 -3.50 11.61
N ILE A 317 5.96 -2.54 11.09
CA ILE A 317 6.06 -1.12 11.44
C ILE A 317 4.87 -0.79 12.34
N PRO A 318 5.10 -0.51 13.64
CA PRO A 318 4.02 -0.21 14.56
C PRO A 318 3.25 1.05 14.19
N ALA A 319 1.94 1.05 14.43
CA ALA A 319 1.05 2.16 14.07
C ALA A 319 1.49 3.51 14.65
N GLU A 320 2.00 3.53 15.89
CA GLU A 320 2.48 4.75 16.54
C GLU A 320 3.70 5.40 15.86
N LYS A 321 4.41 4.68 14.99
CA LYS A 321 5.51 5.22 14.18
C LYS A 321 5.01 5.82 12.85
N VAL A 322 3.82 5.46 12.44
CA VAL A 322 3.25 5.80 11.13
C VAL A 322 1.79 6.24 11.24
N LEU A 323 1.42 6.95 12.31
CA LEU A 323 0.07 7.51 12.41
C LEU A 323 -0.25 8.38 11.19
N PRO A 324 -1.43 8.26 10.57
CA PRO A 324 -1.76 9.08 9.41
C PRO A 324 -1.52 10.57 9.68
N LEU A 325 -0.93 11.27 8.71
CA LEU A 325 -0.73 12.72 8.82
C LEU A 325 -2.08 13.41 9.09
N MET A 326 -2.13 14.25 10.11
CA MET A 326 -3.33 15.00 10.48
C MET A 326 -3.19 16.46 10.05
N ASP A 327 -4.14 16.95 9.28
CA ASP A 327 -4.22 18.38 9.00
C ASP A 327 -4.86 19.12 10.19
N ARG A 328 -4.05 19.91 10.90
CA ARG A 328 -4.49 20.69 12.06
C ARG A 328 -5.39 21.88 11.70
N ASN A 329 -5.49 22.23 10.41
CA ASN A 329 -6.41 23.25 9.91
C ASN A 329 -7.83 22.68 9.72
N LEU A 330 -8.00 21.37 9.67
CA LEU A 330 -9.32 20.75 9.66
C LEU A 330 -9.98 20.96 11.02
N ASP A 331 -11.09 21.68 11.06
CA ASP A 331 -11.77 22.09 12.31
C ASP A 331 -12.04 20.90 13.25
N ARG A 332 -12.41 19.76 12.71
CA ARG A 332 -12.67 18.53 13.48
C ARG A 332 -11.45 17.96 14.19
N CYS A 333 -10.25 18.29 13.70
CA CYS A 333 -8.97 17.83 14.24
C CYS A 333 -8.30 18.84 15.18
N LYS A 334 -8.83 20.07 15.29
CA LYS A 334 -8.27 21.09 16.17
C LYS A 334 -8.28 20.63 17.63
N GLY A 335 -7.15 20.78 18.32
CA GLY A 335 -6.99 20.40 19.72
C GLY A 335 -6.92 18.90 20.00
N LYS A 336 -7.01 18.05 18.97
CA LYS A 336 -6.91 16.60 19.10
C LYS A 336 -5.44 16.14 19.12
N ASN A 337 -5.15 15.02 19.81
CA ASN A 337 -3.87 14.32 19.66
C ASN A 337 -3.81 13.59 18.31
N ASP A 338 -2.68 12.96 17.99
CA ASP A 338 -2.50 12.28 16.69
C ASP A 338 -3.37 11.02 16.53
N TRP A 339 -4.00 10.56 17.60
CA TRP A 339 -5.01 9.50 17.59
C TRP A 339 -6.43 10.03 17.32
N GLY A 340 -6.61 11.36 17.32
CA GLY A 340 -7.89 12.03 17.10
C GLY A 340 -8.78 12.11 18.35
N GLU A 341 -8.17 11.97 19.52
CA GLU A 341 -8.84 12.00 20.83
C GLU A 341 -8.78 13.37 21.49
#